data_3d297faf8ba995df7092a6e65047d2b2
#
_entry.id   3d297faf8ba995df7092a6e65047d2b2
#
_cell.length_a   1.000
_cell.length_b   1.000
_cell.length_c   1.000
_cell.angle_alpha   90.00
_cell.angle_beta   90.00
_cell.angle_gamma   90.00
#
_symmetry.space_group_name_H-M   'P 1'
#
loop_
_entity.id
_entity.type
_entity.pdbx_description
1 polymer ?
#
loop_
_entity_poly.entity_id
_entity_poly.type
_entity_poly.pdbx_seq_one_letter_code
_entity_poly.pdbx_strand_id
1 'polypeptide(L)'
;MAINLTALKPNVVSTDLTGYITYLYGQPKTGKTTLATQMPGALLLALEPGYHALPGVIAQDVTSWSEMRQVCRELKKPEVKEMFKSVVVDTVDIASDYCKKYICSQHGIEDLADAGYGKGYTWFKDEFNDVFRTLSQLGYAVVFIGHDKEIVSEDGKSKIIRPALNNSTRTVIAGMADVYGYAHQKEVGQMSVLTLRCSDGSIECGSRFKYLDEEIPMNYKALTEAVGRAINKEAAEHDNKFITNERITPVPKAEILDYDALMAEFQTLAGELMTKSSSNGIKITSIVERYLGKGKKASEATPDQVEMLNLIILEMRDLNK
;
A
#
# COMPACT_ATOMS: atom_id res chain seq x y z
N MET A 1 2.61 -11.51 -18.87
CA MET A 1 4.01 -11.71 -19.40
C MET A 1 4.65 -12.92 -18.75
N ALA A 2 5.45 -13.69 -19.49
CA ALA A 2 6.22 -14.79 -18.89
C ALA A 2 7.28 -14.22 -17.94
N ILE A 3 7.43 -14.82 -16.75
CA ILE A 3 8.45 -14.44 -15.79
C ILE A 3 9.83 -14.81 -16.36
N ASN A 4 10.74 -13.82 -16.47
CA ASN A 4 12.11 -14.04 -16.91
C ASN A 4 13.10 -13.67 -15.82
N LEU A 5 13.55 -14.65 -15.05
CA LEU A 5 14.47 -14.44 -13.94
C LEU A 5 15.89 -14.03 -14.41
N THR A 6 16.28 -14.35 -15.65
CA THR A 6 17.60 -13.98 -16.17
C THR A 6 17.69 -12.50 -16.59
N ALA A 7 16.56 -11.83 -16.70
CA ALA A 7 16.48 -10.38 -17.01
C ALA A 7 16.47 -9.48 -15.77
N LEU A 8 16.56 -10.06 -14.56
CA LEU A 8 16.54 -9.29 -13.32
C LEU A 8 17.81 -8.42 -13.21
N LYS A 9 17.61 -7.20 -12.74
CA LYS A 9 18.69 -6.25 -12.44
C LYS A 9 18.73 -5.97 -10.94
N PRO A 10 19.90 -5.62 -10.39
CA PRO A 10 19.99 -5.14 -9.02
C PRO A 10 19.05 -3.96 -8.77
N ASN A 11 18.51 -3.88 -7.55
CA ASN A 11 17.69 -2.76 -7.14
C ASN A 11 18.54 -1.48 -7.08
N VAL A 12 17.99 -0.37 -7.55
CA VAL A 12 18.58 0.96 -7.47
C VAL A 12 17.72 1.80 -6.51
N VAL A 13 18.34 2.46 -5.55
CA VAL A 13 17.67 3.28 -4.53
C VAL A 13 17.64 4.74 -4.99
N SER A 14 16.49 5.37 -4.90
CA SER A 14 16.34 6.79 -5.27
C SER A 14 16.43 7.70 -4.05
N THR A 15 17.04 8.87 -4.21
CA THR A 15 16.97 9.95 -3.21
C THR A 15 15.68 10.77 -3.31
N ASP A 16 14.84 10.52 -4.32
CA ASP A 16 13.54 11.16 -4.48
C ASP A 16 12.48 10.46 -3.62
N LEU A 17 11.95 11.13 -2.61
CA LEU A 17 10.94 10.60 -1.69
C LEU A 17 9.62 10.23 -2.36
N THR A 18 9.34 10.70 -3.58
CA THR A 18 8.09 10.37 -4.29
C THR A 18 8.00 8.92 -4.77
N GLY A 19 8.99 8.10 -4.47
CA GLY A 19 8.98 6.64 -4.69
C GLY A 19 8.66 5.81 -3.44
N TYR A 20 8.47 6.44 -2.26
CA TYR A 20 8.38 5.75 -0.98
C TYR A 20 7.06 5.98 -0.26
N ILE A 21 6.80 5.11 0.72
CA ILE A 21 5.64 5.18 1.61
C ILE A 21 6.09 5.73 2.96
N THR A 22 5.43 6.79 3.42
CA THR A 22 5.72 7.43 4.69
C THR A 22 4.51 7.30 5.62
N TYR A 23 4.73 6.92 6.86
CA TYR A 23 3.70 6.94 7.91
C TYR A 23 4.09 7.91 9.01
N LEU A 24 3.29 8.97 9.17
CA LEU A 24 3.44 10.00 10.18
C LEU A 24 2.30 9.88 11.18
N TYR A 25 2.60 9.57 12.42
CA TYR A 25 1.59 9.56 13.47
C TYR A 25 2.02 10.47 14.64
N GLY A 26 1.09 10.85 15.50
CA GLY A 26 1.47 11.63 16.68
C GLY A 26 0.48 12.71 17.07
N GLN A 27 0.93 13.58 17.95
CA GLN A 27 0.13 14.62 18.59
C GLN A 27 -0.58 15.54 17.58
N PRO A 28 -1.77 16.04 17.91
CA PRO A 28 -2.45 17.04 17.10
C PRO A 28 -1.61 18.31 16.93
N LYS A 29 -1.80 18.99 15.79
CA LYS A 29 -1.18 20.30 15.50
C LYS A 29 0.36 20.31 15.44
N THR A 30 1.01 19.16 15.26
CA THR A 30 2.46 19.06 15.07
C THR A 30 2.91 19.32 13.63
N GLY A 31 1.97 19.55 12.69
CA GLY A 31 2.30 19.86 11.29
C GLY A 31 2.33 18.62 10.36
N LYS A 32 1.75 17.49 10.75
CA LYS A 32 1.71 16.27 9.93
C LYS A 32 1.11 16.51 8.54
N THR A 33 -0.10 17.08 8.48
CA THR A 33 -0.79 17.42 7.23
C THR A 33 0.01 18.45 6.42
N THR A 34 0.57 19.47 7.09
CA THR A 34 1.41 20.49 6.44
C THR A 34 2.63 19.86 5.78
N LEU A 35 3.36 18.97 6.46
CA LEU A 35 4.50 18.26 5.89
C LEU A 35 4.06 17.41 4.69
N ALA A 36 3.01 16.62 4.86
CA ALA A 36 2.54 15.67 3.85
C ALA A 36 2.06 16.37 2.57
N THR A 37 1.37 17.52 2.70
CA THR A 37 0.87 18.28 1.55
C THR A 37 1.95 19.10 0.84
N GLN A 38 3.15 19.22 1.41
CA GLN A 38 4.33 19.78 0.74
C GLN A 38 4.99 18.79 -0.24
N MET A 39 4.58 17.53 -0.25
CA MET A 39 5.11 16.57 -1.22
C MET A 39 4.70 16.95 -2.65
N PRO A 40 5.57 16.71 -3.66
CA PRO A 40 5.27 17.04 -5.04
C PRO A 40 3.96 16.40 -5.54
N GLY A 41 3.08 17.23 -6.14
CA GLY A 41 1.82 16.77 -6.72
C GLY A 41 0.92 16.04 -5.71
N ALA A 42 0.82 16.55 -4.49
CA ALA A 42 0.04 15.93 -3.42
C ALA A 42 -1.48 16.07 -3.65
N LEU A 43 -2.19 14.95 -3.55
CA LEU A 43 -3.64 14.88 -3.35
C LEU A 43 -3.90 14.47 -1.91
N LEU A 44 -4.61 15.31 -1.17
CA LEU A 44 -5.04 15.00 0.19
C LEU A 44 -6.41 14.28 0.15
N LEU A 45 -6.47 13.08 0.69
CA LEU A 45 -7.71 12.39 1.01
C LEU A 45 -8.06 12.76 2.45
N ALA A 46 -8.99 13.71 2.60
CA ALA A 46 -9.36 14.28 3.88
C ALA A 46 -10.51 13.49 4.51
N LEU A 47 -10.19 12.71 5.53
CA LEU A 47 -11.19 12.03 6.35
C LEU A 47 -11.55 12.90 7.58
N GLU A 48 -10.76 13.94 7.81
CA GLU A 48 -10.98 14.98 8.84
C GLU A 48 -10.98 16.39 8.22
N PRO A 49 -11.77 17.33 8.77
CA PRO A 49 -11.83 18.71 8.29
C PRO A 49 -10.62 19.55 8.78
N GLY A 50 -9.38 19.10 8.54
CA GLY A 50 -8.16 19.74 9.08
C GLY A 50 -7.42 20.66 8.10
N TYR A 51 -7.73 20.65 6.82
CA TYR A 51 -6.93 21.28 5.75
C TYR A 51 -7.36 22.68 5.35
N HIS A 52 -8.50 23.19 5.85
CA HIS A 52 -9.04 24.51 5.46
C HIS A 52 -8.11 25.70 5.76
N ALA A 53 -7.17 25.52 6.68
CA ALA A 53 -6.14 26.51 6.99
C ALA A 53 -4.89 26.42 6.12
N LEU A 54 -4.83 25.46 5.17
CA LEU A 54 -3.66 25.19 4.33
C LEU A 54 -3.91 25.73 2.91
N PRO A 55 -3.32 26.87 2.52
CA PRO A 55 -3.55 27.45 1.20
C PRO A 55 -2.95 26.56 0.10
N GLY A 56 -3.67 26.44 -1.02
CA GLY A 56 -3.20 25.73 -2.21
C GLY A 56 -3.24 24.20 -2.15
N VAL A 57 -3.77 23.62 -1.09
CA VAL A 57 -3.93 22.16 -0.97
C VAL A 57 -5.06 21.68 -1.87
N ILE A 58 -4.79 20.65 -2.66
CA ILE A 58 -5.81 19.93 -3.42
C ILE A 58 -6.29 18.77 -2.56
N ALA A 59 -7.56 18.83 -2.15
CA ALA A 59 -8.15 17.85 -1.25
C ALA A 59 -9.42 17.23 -1.82
N GLN A 60 -9.63 15.95 -1.54
CA GLN A 60 -10.85 15.21 -1.73
C GLN A 60 -11.37 14.78 -0.35
N ASP A 61 -12.54 15.25 0.05
CA ASP A 61 -13.20 14.76 1.25
C ASP A 61 -13.62 13.31 1.06
N VAL A 62 -13.39 12.50 2.09
CA VAL A 62 -13.75 11.07 2.13
C VAL A 62 -14.52 10.80 3.41
N THR A 63 -15.82 10.56 3.30
CA THR A 63 -16.75 10.44 4.43
C THR A 63 -17.21 9.00 4.68
N SER A 64 -16.80 8.07 3.82
CA SER A 64 -17.15 6.65 3.93
C SER A 64 -16.08 5.74 3.30
N TRP A 65 -16.11 4.45 3.68
CA TRP A 65 -15.26 3.45 3.06
C TRP A 65 -15.59 3.22 1.56
N SER A 66 -16.86 3.36 1.20
CA SER A 66 -17.29 3.26 -0.20
C SER A 66 -16.66 4.36 -1.06
N GLU A 67 -16.58 5.59 -0.55
CA GLU A 67 -15.89 6.71 -1.21
C GLU A 67 -14.37 6.45 -1.28
N MET A 68 -13.74 5.92 -0.23
CA MET A 68 -12.32 5.53 -0.25
C MET A 68 -12.03 4.53 -1.37
N ARG A 69 -12.89 3.51 -1.53
CA ARG A 69 -12.80 2.54 -2.65
C ARG A 69 -13.00 3.21 -4.01
N GLN A 70 -13.91 4.18 -4.11
CA GLN A 70 -14.12 4.94 -5.34
C GLN A 70 -12.89 5.77 -5.70
N VAL A 71 -12.30 6.49 -4.75
CA VAL A 71 -11.06 7.25 -4.95
C VAL A 71 -9.94 6.32 -5.42
N CYS A 72 -9.77 5.15 -4.82
CA CYS A 72 -8.76 4.18 -5.28
C CYS A 72 -9.00 3.71 -6.73
N ARG A 73 -10.25 3.65 -7.21
CA ARG A 73 -10.54 3.39 -8.63
C ARG A 73 -10.16 4.55 -9.53
N GLU A 74 -10.50 5.79 -9.13
CA GLU A 74 -10.13 7.00 -9.88
C GLU A 74 -8.61 7.16 -10.00
N LEU A 75 -7.85 6.88 -8.93
CA LEU A 75 -6.39 6.93 -8.91
C LEU A 75 -5.70 5.94 -9.89
N LYS A 76 -6.44 4.95 -10.43
CA LYS A 76 -5.91 4.05 -11.47
C LYS A 76 -5.85 4.69 -12.85
N LYS A 77 -6.63 5.75 -13.09
CA LYS A 77 -6.75 6.39 -14.40
C LYS A 77 -5.45 7.11 -14.80
N PRO A 78 -5.01 6.98 -16.07
CA PRO A 78 -3.76 7.60 -16.55
C PRO A 78 -3.72 9.11 -16.34
N GLU A 79 -4.80 9.82 -16.64
CA GLU A 79 -4.91 11.27 -16.48
C GLU A 79 -4.75 11.72 -15.03
N VAL A 80 -5.21 10.94 -14.06
CA VAL A 80 -5.06 11.22 -12.63
C VAL A 80 -3.59 10.99 -12.21
N LYS A 81 -2.91 9.98 -12.77
CA LYS A 81 -1.49 9.71 -12.52
C LYS A 81 -0.57 10.78 -13.10
N GLU A 82 -0.97 11.42 -14.17
CA GLU A 82 -0.24 12.58 -14.71
C GLU A 82 -0.36 13.80 -13.80
N MET A 83 -1.55 14.02 -13.22
CA MET A 83 -1.86 15.18 -12.38
C MET A 83 -1.22 15.07 -10.99
N PHE A 84 -1.30 13.90 -10.36
CA PHE A 84 -0.81 13.68 -9.00
C PHE A 84 0.41 12.77 -8.95
N LYS A 85 1.32 13.04 -8.01
CA LYS A 85 2.52 12.22 -7.75
C LYS A 85 2.51 11.61 -6.36
N SER A 86 1.75 12.22 -5.44
CA SER A 86 1.66 11.80 -4.05
C SER A 86 0.20 11.76 -3.60
N VAL A 87 -0.14 10.81 -2.74
CA VAL A 87 -1.46 10.66 -2.11
C VAL A 87 -1.29 10.67 -0.61
N VAL A 88 -1.99 11.57 0.06
CA VAL A 88 -1.98 11.71 1.52
C VAL A 88 -3.30 11.19 2.07
N VAL A 89 -3.27 10.28 3.03
CA VAL A 89 -4.46 9.75 3.72
C VAL A 89 -4.50 10.32 5.14
N ASP A 90 -5.42 11.23 5.41
CA ASP A 90 -5.51 11.97 6.69
C ASP A 90 -6.94 11.86 7.30
N THR A 91 -7.18 10.89 8.24
CA THR A 91 -6.23 10.00 8.89
C THR A 91 -6.59 8.51 8.67
N VAL A 92 -5.60 7.64 8.76
CA VAL A 92 -5.80 6.19 8.57
C VAL A 92 -6.58 5.52 9.70
N ASP A 93 -6.59 6.08 10.89
CA ASP A 93 -7.40 5.60 12.01
C ASP A 93 -8.89 5.82 11.75
N ILE A 94 -9.31 6.97 11.20
CA ILE A 94 -10.69 7.19 10.75
C ILE A 94 -11.02 6.29 9.55
N ALA A 95 -10.09 6.12 8.61
CA ALA A 95 -10.26 5.14 7.52
C ALA A 95 -10.51 3.72 8.06
N SER A 96 -9.81 3.32 9.13
CA SER A 96 -10.01 2.05 9.82
C SER A 96 -11.42 1.93 10.41
N ASP A 97 -11.94 3.00 11.02
CA ASP A 97 -13.31 3.01 11.56
C ASP A 97 -14.37 2.94 10.44
N TYR A 98 -14.15 3.62 9.31
CA TYR A 98 -15.04 3.50 8.15
C TYR A 98 -15.02 2.09 7.56
N CYS A 99 -13.86 1.45 7.47
CA CYS A 99 -13.74 0.06 7.03
C CYS A 99 -14.48 -0.88 7.98
N LYS A 100 -14.34 -0.72 9.31
CA LYS A 100 -15.07 -1.50 10.30
C LYS A 100 -16.59 -1.39 10.10
N LYS A 101 -17.10 -0.16 9.98
CA LYS A 101 -18.54 0.09 9.76
C LYS A 101 -19.03 -0.53 8.45
N TYR A 102 -18.22 -0.44 7.39
CA TYR A 102 -18.54 -1.03 6.08
C TYR A 102 -18.67 -2.56 6.19
N ILE A 103 -17.72 -3.25 6.82
CA ILE A 103 -17.75 -4.71 7.01
C ILE A 103 -18.95 -5.12 7.87
N CYS A 104 -19.22 -4.42 8.98
CA CYS A 104 -20.38 -4.70 9.82
C CYS A 104 -21.69 -4.57 9.01
N SER A 105 -21.83 -3.50 8.23
CA SER A 105 -23.01 -3.28 7.37
C SER A 105 -23.14 -4.36 6.29
N GLN A 106 -22.02 -4.72 5.63
CA GLN A 106 -22.01 -5.73 4.57
C GLN A 106 -22.48 -7.11 5.05
N HIS A 107 -22.15 -7.45 6.30
CA HIS A 107 -22.46 -8.76 6.87
C HIS A 107 -23.66 -8.75 7.82
N GLY A 108 -24.35 -7.61 8.00
CA GLY A 108 -25.51 -7.48 8.87
C GLY A 108 -25.22 -7.73 10.35
N ILE A 109 -24.03 -7.33 10.83
CA ILE A 109 -23.59 -7.46 12.23
C ILE A 109 -23.39 -6.07 12.85
N GLU A 110 -23.51 -5.96 14.16
CA GLU A 110 -23.31 -4.69 14.90
C GLU A 110 -21.83 -4.47 15.24
N ASP A 111 -21.10 -5.53 15.58
CA ASP A 111 -19.66 -5.51 15.84
C ASP A 111 -18.96 -6.69 15.16
N LEU A 112 -17.66 -6.55 14.90
CA LEU A 112 -16.84 -7.61 14.27
C LEU A 112 -16.81 -8.90 15.09
N ALA A 113 -16.99 -8.81 16.40
CA ALA A 113 -17.05 -9.97 17.30
C ALA A 113 -18.30 -10.85 17.05
N ASP A 114 -19.40 -10.28 16.56
CA ASP A 114 -20.66 -10.96 16.33
C ASP A 114 -20.60 -12.01 15.22
N ALA A 115 -19.62 -11.91 14.31
CA ALA A 115 -19.40 -12.89 13.26
C ALA A 115 -18.91 -14.26 13.78
N GLY A 116 -18.54 -14.35 15.05
CA GLY A 116 -18.03 -15.55 15.69
C GLY A 116 -16.65 -16.01 15.18
N TYR A 117 -15.93 -16.74 16.03
CA TYR A 117 -14.61 -17.34 15.71
C TYR A 117 -13.60 -16.40 15.04
N GLY A 118 -13.70 -15.09 15.29
CA GLY A 118 -12.79 -14.09 14.74
C GLY A 118 -12.97 -13.75 13.25
N LYS A 119 -13.99 -14.28 12.58
CA LYS A 119 -14.25 -14.07 11.15
C LYS A 119 -14.39 -12.58 10.79
N GLY A 120 -15.13 -11.80 11.60
CA GLY A 120 -15.33 -10.37 11.34
C GLY A 120 -14.02 -9.59 11.34
N TYR A 121 -13.09 -9.92 12.23
CA TYR A 121 -11.75 -9.33 12.27
C TYR A 121 -10.91 -9.73 11.05
N THR A 122 -11.08 -10.95 10.54
CA THR A 122 -10.42 -11.40 9.31
C THR A 122 -10.94 -10.61 8.12
N TRP A 123 -12.26 -10.54 7.90
CA TRP A 123 -12.86 -9.75 6.82
C TRP A 123 -12.42 -8.29 6.85
N PHE A 124 -12.46 -7.67 8.03
CA PHE A 124 -12.02 -6.30 8.21
C PHE A 124 -10.55 -6.10 7.85
N LYS A 125 -9.66 -6.98 8.33
CA LYS A 125 -8.22 -6.90 8.04
C LYS A 125 -7.95 -7.10 6.54
N ASP A 126 -8.61 -8.06 5.91
CA ASP A 126 -8.41 -8.39 4.50
C ASP A 126 -8.88 -7.23 3.61
N GLU A 127 -10.06 -6.67 3.87
CA GLU A 127 -10.59 -5.51 3.14
C GLU A 127 -9.69 -4.27 3.31
N PHE A 128 -9.27 -3.98 4.55
CA PHE A 128 -8.38 -2.86 4.84
C PHE A 128 -7.02 -3.02 4.14
N ASN A 129 -6.43 -4.23 4.23
CA ASN A 129 -5.18 -4.54 3.57
C ASN A 129 -5.29 -4.45 2.05
N ASP A 130 -6.37 -4.94 1.45
CA ASP A 130 -6.56 -4.92 0.00
C ASP A 130 -6.58 -3.48 -0.54
N VAL A 131 -7.36 -2.59 0.07
CA VAL A 131 -7.46 -1.19 -0.36
C VAL A 131 -6.12 -0.47 -0.25
N PHE A 132 -5.44 -0.55 0.89
CA PHE A 132 -4.18 0.17 1.09
C PHE A 132 -3.00 -0.47 0.36
N ARG A 133 -2.98 -1.79 0.20
CA ARG A 133 -2.01 -2.47 -0.66
C ARG A 133 -2.20 -2.08 -2.13
N THR A 134 -3.45 -2.04 -2.60
CA THR A 134 -3.76 -1.54 -3.94
C THR A 134 -3.25 -0.11 -4.10
N LEU A 135 -3.57 0.79 -3.18
CA LEU A 135 -3.11 2.19 -3.22
C LEU A 135 -1.57 2.27 -3.30
N SER A 136 -0.86 1.51 -2.48
CA SER A 136 0.61 1.47 -2.46
C SER A 136 1.24 0.97 -3.77
N GLN A 137 0.50 0.18 -4.55
CA GLN A 137 0.95 -0.38 -5.83
C GLN A 137 0.62 0.49 -7.05
N LEU A 138 -0.14 1.57 -6.88
CA LEU A 138 -0.51 2.45 -7.99
C LEU A 138 0.63 3.32 -8.52
N GLY A 139 1.77 3.37 -7.81
CA GLY A 139 2.95 4.12 -8.22
C GLY A 139 2.97 5.57 -7.71
N TYR A 140 2.10 5.94 -6.79
CA TYR A 140 2.18 7.20 -6.05
C TYR A 140 3.13 7.07 -4.86
N ALA A 141 3.74 8.19 -4.43
CA ALA A 141 4.18 8.29 -3.06
C ALA A 141 2.94 8.29 -2.15
N VAL A 142 2.94 7.49 -1.11
CA VAL A 142 1.81 7.46 -0.18
C VAL A 142 2.25 7.96 1.18
N VAL A 143 1.53 8.94 1.72
CA VAL A 143 1.73 9.41 3.08
C VAL A 143 0.51 9.07 3.90
N PHE A 144 0.68 8.20 4.86
CA PHE A 144 -0.33 7.91 5.87
C PHE A 144 -0.14 8.85 7.05
N ILE A 145 -1.23 9.44 7.53
CA ILE A 145 -1.26 10.24 8.75
C ILE A 145 -2.14 9.52 9.77
N GLY A 146 -1.74 9.53 11.03
CA GLY A 146 -2.49 8.93 12.12
C GLY A 146 -2.32 9.66 13.44
N HIS A 147 -3.19 9.34 14.40
CA HIS A 147 -3.09 9.77 15.78
C HIS A 147 -2.22 8.83 16.59
N ASP A 148 -1.76 9.31 17.75
CA ASP A 148 -1.04 8.52 18.73
C ASP A 148 -1.93 8.05 19.87
N LYS A 149 -1.46 7.03 20.56
CA LYS A 149 -1.94 6.60 21.87
C LYS A 149 -0.79 6.17 22.74
N GLU A 150 -0.94 6.42 24.03
CA GLU A 150 -0.03 5.92 25.05
C GLU A 150 -0.55 4.61 25.61
N ILE A 151 0.34 3.65 25.76
CA ILE A 151 0.06 2.36 26.41
C ILE A 151 1.03 2.22 27.57
N VAL A 152 0.46 1.96 28.73
CA VAL A 152 1.24 1.66 29.93
C VAL A 152 1.46 0.15 29.97
N SER A 153 2.69 -0.27 30.25
CA SER A 153 3.03 -1.70 30.45
C SER A 153 2.24 -2.28 31.63
N GLU A 154 2.04 -3.61 31.63
CA GLU A 154 1.28 -4.31 32.68
C GLU A 154 1.84 -4.06 34.09
N ASP A 155 3.15 -3.85 34.21
CA ASP A 155 3.82 -3.51 35.49
C ASP A 155 3.73 -2.03 35.86
N GLY A 156 3.12 -1.19 35.03
CA GLY A 156 2.97 0.26 35.24
C GLY A 156 4.24 1.07 35.16
N LYS A 157 5.39 0.46 34.80
CA LYS A 157 6.70 1.10 34.89
C LYS A 157 7.16 1.75 33.59
N SER A 158 6.67 1.27 32.46
CA SER A 158 7.03 1.82 31.15
C SER A 158 5.79 2.27 30.36
N LYS A 159 6.00 3.31 29.57
CA LYS A 159 5.01 3.86 28.67
C LYS A 159 5.52 3.72 27.26
N ILE A 160 4.67 3.24 26.35
CA ILE A 160 4.96 3.11 24.94
C ILE A 160 3.98 3.97 24.15
N ILE A 161 4.53 4.88 23.35
CA ILE A 161 3.78 5.71 22.41
C ILE A 161 3.72 4.96 21.07
N ARG A 162 2.51 4.77 20.56
CA ARG A 162 2.29 4.12 19.28
C ARG A 162 1.05 4.66 18.56
N PRO A 163 0.84 4.34 17.27
CA PRO A 163 -0.37 4.75 16.55
C PRO A 163 -1.65 4.29 17.22
N ALA A 164 -2.69 5.12 17.12
CA ALA A 164 -4.02 4.85 17.65
C ALA A 164 -4.73 3.66 16.97
N LEU A 165 -4.25 3.23 15.81
CA LEU A 165 -4.75 2.05 15.10
C LEU A 165 -4.81 0.79 15.97
N ASN A 166 -5.78 -0.09 15.69
CA ASN A 166 -5.79 -1.43 16.26
C ASN A 166 -4.58 -2.25 15.74
N ASN A 167 -4.27 -3.36 16.41
CA ASN A 167 -3.05 -4.12 16.11
C ASN A 167 -3.00 -4.63 14.66
N SER A 168 -4.12 -5.09 14.11
CA SER A 168 -4.15 -5.66 12.75
C SER A 168 -3.93 -4.61 11.66
N THR A 169 -4.63 -3.46 11.73
CA THR A 169 -4.47 -2.37 10.75
C THR A 169 -3.14 -1.64 10.92
N ARG A 170 -2.66 -1.48 12.16
CA ARG A 170 -1.34 -0.93 12.43
C ARG A 170 -0.23 -1.76 11.77
N THR A 171 -0.27 -3.08 11.92
CA THR A 171 0.70 -3.97 11.26
C THR A 171 0.68 -3.84 9.75
N VAL A 172 -0.49 -3.64 9.14
CA VAL A 172 -0.61 -3.43 7.69
C VAL A 172 0.08 -2.12 7.27
N ILE A 173 -0.26 -1.00 7.91
CA ILE A 173 0.29 0.33 7.54
C ILE A 173 1.78 0.43 7.85
N ALA A 174 2.21 0.05 9.06
CA ALA A 174 3.62 0.08 9.44
C ALA A 174 4.49 -0.85 8.58
N GLY A 175 3.95 -2.02 8.20
CA GLY A 175 4.65 -2.96 7.32
C GLY A 175 4.83 -2.46 5.88
N MET A 176 3.99 -1.55 5.40
CA MET A 176 4.12 -0.91 4.09
C MET A 176 5.11 0.26 4.11
N ALA A 177 5.22 0.97 5.24
CA ALA A 177 6.00 2.20 5.35
C ALA A 177 7.51 1.98 5.18
N ASP A 178 8.15 2.82 4.40
CA ASP A 178 9.60 2.94 4.28
C ASP A 178 10.17 3.88 5.35
N VAL A 179 9.39 4.90 5.72
CA VAL A 179 9.64 5.81 6.84
C VAL A 179 8.43 5.81 7.76
N TYR A 180 8.66 5.54 9.03
CA TYR A 180 7.65 5.45 10.06
C TYR A 180 8.05 6.31 11.26
N GLY A 181 7.41 7.47 11.45
CA GLY A 181 7.84 8.48 12.40
C GLY A 181 6.74 9.00 13.32
N TYR A 182 7.16 9.37 14.54
CA TYR A 182 6.33 9.99 15.55
C TYR A 182 6.52 11.50 15.58
N ALA A 183 5.45 12.24 15.34
CA ALA A 183 5.41 13.69 15.34
C ALA A 183 4.95 14.24 16.72
N HIS A 184 5.80 15.01 17.36
CA HIS A 184 5.49 15.60 18.67
C HIS A 184 6.12 16.99 18.84
N GLN A 185 5.73 17.70 19.88
CA GLN A 185 6.35 18.96 20.26
C GLN A 185 7.39 18.74 21.33
N LYS A 186 8.56 19.37 21.20
CA LYS A 186 9.53 19.43 22.27
C LYS A 186 9.12 20.51 23.29
N GLU A 187 9.31 20.22 24.58
CA GLU A 187 9.00 21.15 25.66
C GLU A 187 9.79 22.47 25.55
N VAL A 188 11.02 22.41 25.06
CA VAL A 188 11.87 23.58 24.88
C VAL A 188 11.63 24.20 23.51
N GLY A 189 10.97 25.37 23.46
CA GLY A 189 10.80 26.18 22.26
C GLY A 189 9.61 25.86 21.38
N GLN A 190 8.71 24.98 21.78
CA GLN A 190 7.49 24.59 21.03
C GLN A 190 7.75 24.12 19.60
N MET A 191 8.95 23.65 19.31
CA MET A 191 9.31 23.16 17.98
C MET A 191 8.76 21.76 17.76
N SER A 192 8.01 21.58 16.69
CA SER A 192 7.57 20.24 16.25
C SER A 192 8.72 19.47 15.64
N VAL A 193 8.88 18.22 16.06
CA VAL A 193 9.93 17.32 15.61
C VAL A 193 9.31 15.98 15.19
N LEU A 194 10.03 15.26 14.34
CA LEU A 194 9.70 13.91 13.90
C LEU A 194 10.78 12.95 14.42
N THR A 195 10.40 12.07 15.33
CA THR A 195 11.26 10.98 15.82
C THR A 195 11.14 9.80 14.87
N LEU A 196 12.26 9.39 14.31
CA LEU A 196 12.36 8.35 13.26
C LEU A 196 13.03 7.08 13.78
N ARG A 197 13.75 7.19 14.89
CA ARG A 197 14.40 6.08 15.59
C ARG A 197 14.37 6.32 17.09
N CYS A 198 14.05 5.28 17.83
CA CYS A 198 13.99 5.32 19.28
C CYS A 198 14.67 4.05 19.82
N SER A 199 15.81 4.22 20.51
CA SER A 199 16.65 3.11 20.97
C SER A 199 16.10 2.41 22.21
N ASP A 200 15.34 3.11 23.08
CA ASP A 200 14.77 2.56 24.32
C ASP A 200 13.40 1.89 24.12
N GLY A 201 12.85 1.95 22.90
CA GLY A 201 11.55 1.34 22.58
C GLY A 201 10.33 2.06 23.17
N SER A 202 10.51 3.25 23.74
CA SER A 202 9.38 4.06 24.29
C SER A 202 8.48 4.65 23.21
N ILE A 203 8.96 4.75 21.97
CA ILE A 203 8.24 5.25 20.81
C ILE A 203 8.32 4.21 19.68
N GLU A 204 7.18 3.82 19.14
CA GLU A 204 7.11 2.90 18.01
C GLU A 204 7.38 3.66 16.71
N CYS A 205 8.60 3.59 16.21
CA CYS A 205 9.02 4.23 14.97
C CYS A 205 10.10 3.37 14.28
N GLY A 206 10.42 3.70 13.01
CA GLY A 206 11.44 2.96 12.28
C GLY A 206 11.54 3.36 10.80
N SER A 207 12.52 2.77 10.12
CA SER A 207 12.75 3.03 8.71
C SER A 207 13.44 1.86 8.05
N ARG A 208 13.25 1.72 6.73
CA ARG A 208 14.05 0.83 5.88
C ARG A 208 15.41 1.44 5.53
N PHE A 209 15.61 2.73 5.79
CA PHE A 209 16.89 3.42 5.57
C PHE A 209 17.80 3.26 6.80
N LYS A 210 18.86 2.48 6.65
CA LYS A 210 19.80 2.06 7.71
C LYS A 210 20.38 3.23 8.52
N TYR A 211 20.69 4.34 7.86
CA TYR A 211 21.39 5.49 8.45
C TYR A 211 20.48 6.72 8.65
N LEU A 212 19.18 6.52 8.72
CA LEU A 212 18.25 7.64 8.97
C LEU A 212 18.52 8.26 10.34
N ASP A 213 18.48 9.58 10.42
CA ASP A 213 18.64 10.34 11.65
C ASP A 213 17.60 9.91 12.70
N GLU A 214 17.94 10.03 13.99
CA GLU A 214 17.01 9.66 15.07
C GLU A 214 15.82 10.63 15.12
N GLU A 215 16.09 11.92 14.93
CA GLU A 215 15.09 12.98 15.00
C GLU A 215 15.41 14.10 14.01
N ILE A 216 14.38 14.68 13.43
CA ILE A 216 14.47 15.80 12.48
C ILE A 216 13.40 16.86 12.76
N PRO A 217 13.59 18.13 12.32
CA PRO A 217 12.52 19.12 12.29
C PRO A 217 11.33 18.65 11.47
N MET A 218 10.10 19.01 11.91
CA MET A 218 8.85 18.58 11.28
C MET A 218 8.55 19.41 10.04
N ASN A 219 9.29 19.17 8.95
CA ASN A 219 9.04 19.75 7.63
C ASN A 219 9.56 18.84 6.52
N TYR A 220 8.99 18.98 5.32
CA TYR A 220 9.30 18.14 4.17
C TYR A 220 10.78 18.22 3.74
N LYS A 221 11.37 19.42 3.76
CA LYS A 221 12.78 19.62 3.39
C LYS A 221 13.71 18.84 4.31
N ALA A 222 13.52 18.93 5.63
CA ALA A 222 14.33 18.20 6.61
C ALA A 222 14.21 16.68 6.41
N LEU A 223 12.99 16.18 6.14
CA LEU A 223 12.77 14.76 5.86
C LEU A 223 13.50 14.32 4.58
N THR A 224 13.39 15.08 3.49
CA THR A 224 14.07 14.78 2.22
C THR A 224 15.59 14.76 2.39
N GLU A 225 16.15 15.75 3.09
CA GLU A 225 17.58 15.82 3.36
C GLU A 225 18.06 14.67 4.24
N ALA A 226 17.30 14.28 5.28
CA ALA A 226 17.67 13.17 6.18
C ALA A 226 17.67 11.83 5.43
N VAL A 227 16.64 11.55 4.63
CA VAL A 227 16.59 10.33 3.82
C VAL A 227 17.69 10.33 2.76
N GLY A 228 17.92 11.47 2.10
CA GLY A 228 19.03 11.61 1.15
C GLY A 228 20.40 11.33 1.77
N ARG A 229 20.68 11.86 2.99
CA ARG A 229 21.92 11.55 3.73
C ARG A 229 22.03 10.07 4.05
N ALA A 230 20.94 9.44 4.50
CA ALA A 230 20.93 8.02 4.85
C ALA A 230 21.24 7.14 3.64
N ILE A 231 20.60 7.41 2.49
CA ILE A 231 20.80 6.70 1.23
C ILE A 231 22.24 6.89 0.72
N ASN A 232 22.74 8.13 0.70
CA ASN A 232 24.11 8.41 0.24
C ASN A 232 25.16 7.73 1.11
N LYS A 233 24.95 7.68 2.43
CA LYS A 233 25.85 7.00 3.35
C LYS A 233 25.88 5.49 3.10
N GLU A 234 24.73 4.87 2.87
CA GLU A 234 24.65 3.45 2.56
C GLU A 234 25.22 3.14 1.16
N ALA A 235 24.95 3.99 0.18
CA ALA A 235 25.48 3.84 -1.18
C ALA A 235 27.02 3.88 -1.21
N ALA A 236 27.65 4.68 -0.35
CA ALA A 236 29.10 4.73 -0.25
C ALA A 236 29.72 3.38 0.17
N GLU A 237 28.99 2.53 0.92
CA GLU A 237 29.42 1.16 1.26
C GLU A 237 29.41 0.24 0.03
N HIS A 238 28.76 0.64 -1.06
CA HIS A 238 28.60 -0.12 -2.31
C HIS A 238 29.20 0.62 -3.53
N ASP A 239 30.24 1.43 -3.33
CA ASP A 239 30.92 2.22 -4.37
C ASP A 239 29.96 3.11 -5.19
N ASN A 240 28.86 3.56 -4.60
CA ASN A 240 27.81 4.39 -5.22
C ASN A 240 27.18 3.79 -6.50
N LYS A 241 27.19 2.46 -6.67
CA LYS A 241 26.72 1.80 -7.90
C LYS A 241 25.21 1.69 -8.02
N PHE A 242 24.46 1.75 -6.91
CA PHE A 242 23.03 1.41 -6.86
C PHE A 242 22.18 2.57 -6.33
N ILE A 243 22.52 3.79 -6.73
CA ILE A 243 21.84 5.02 -6.32
C ILE A 243 21.47 5.86 -7.54
N THR A 244 20.35 6.57 -7.47
CA THR A 244 19.91 7.55 -8.45
C THR A 244 19.20 8.71 -7.78
N ASN A 245 19.16 9.87 -8.47
CA ASN A 245 18.33 11.01 -8.08
C ASN A 245 17.01 11.04 -8.87
N GLU A 246 16.85 10.12 -9.83
CA GLU A 246 15.61 10.02 -10.59
C GLU A 246 14.55 9.30 -9.77
N ARG A 247 13.31 9.74 -9.88
CA ARG A 247 12.16 9.08 -9.27
C ARG A 247 12.06 7.63 -9.75
N ILE A 248 12.08 6.70 -8.81
CA ILE A 248 11.73 5.31 -9.09
C ILE A 248 10.25 5.15 -8.72
N THR A 249 9.40 5.06 -9.74
CA THR A 249 8.00 4.69 -9.52
C THR A 249 7.95 3.22 -9.13
N PRO A 250 7.34 2.84 -7.99
CA PRO A 250 7.04 1.44 -7.73
C PRO A 250 6.18 0.94 -8.90
N VAL A 251 6.77 0.17 -9.79
CA VAL A 251 6.01 -0.40 -10.91
C VAL A 251 5.06 -1.42 -10.30
N PRO A 252 3.76 -1.32 -10.51
CA PRO A 252 2.85 -2.39 -10.13
C PRO A 252 3.32 -3.65 -10.86
N LYS A 253 3.91 -4.59 -10.13
CA LYS A 253 4.37 -5.87 -10.72
C LYS A 253 3.22 -6.80 -11.08
N ALA A 254 2.00 -6.48 -10.66
CA ALA A 254 0.82 -7.22 -11.01
C ALA A 254 0.13 -6.52 -12.20
N GLU A 255 0.16 -7.12 -13.36
CA GLU A 255 -0.88 -6.87 -14.38
C GLU A 255 -2.21 -7.11 -13.67
N ILE A 256 -3.11 -6.12 -13.70
CA ILE A 256 -4.49 -6.35 -13.28
C ILE A 256 -5.02 -7.37 -14.28
N LEU A 257 -5.19 -8.61 -13.82
CA LEU A 257 -5.74 -9.67 -14.64
C LEU A 257 -7.19 -9.30 -14.96
N ASP A 258 -7.45 -9.06 -16.24
CA ASP A 258 -8.78 -8.78 -16.74
C ASP A 258 -9.45 -10.08 -17.15
N TYR A 259 -10.56 -10.43 -16.51
CA TYR A 259 -11.25 -11.70 -16.75
C TYR A 259 -11.72 -11.83 -18.20
N ASP A 260 -12.31 -10.78 -18.77
CA ASP A 260 -12.86 -10.83 -20.14
C ASP A 260 -11.73 -10.94 -21.17
N ALA A 261 -10.65 -10.23 -20.98
CA ALA A 261 -9.46 -10.31 -21.82
C ALA A 261 -8.83 -11.72 -21.77
N LEU A 262 -8.70 -12.31 -20.57
CA LEU A 262 -8.17 -13.66 -20.41
C LEU A 262 -9.11 -14.72 -21.01
N MET A 263 -10.42 -14.58 -20.88
CA MET A 263 -11.36 -15.50 -21.53
C MET A 263 -11.30 -15.43 -23.06
N ALA A 264 -11.16 -14.25 -23.63
CA ALA A 264 -10.96 -14.08 -25.07
C ALA A 264 -9.64 -14.71 -25.53
N GLU A 265 -8.56 -14.53 -24.78
CA GLU A 265 -7.27 -15.15 -25.06
C GLU A 265 -7.34 -16.70 -24.96
N PHE A 266 -8.00 -17.23 -23.92
CA PHE A 266 -8.22 -18.67 -23.78
C PHE A 266 -8.90 -19.25 -25.01
N GLN A 267 -9.99 -18.61 -25.49
CA GLN A 267 -10.73 -19.08 -26.67
C GLN A 267 -9.87 -19.08 -27.93
N THR A 268 -9.11 -18.02 -28.15
CA THR A 268 -8.19 -17.91 -29.29
C THR A 268 -7.13 -19.00 -29.26
N LEU A 269 -6.44 -19.16 -28.12
CA LEU A 269 -5.36 -20.12 -27.94
C LEU A 269 -5.86 -21.57 -28.00
N ALA A 270 -7.05 -21.85 -27.47
CA ALA A 270 -7.67 -23.17 -27.58
C ALA A 270 -7.97 -23.53 -29.03
N GLY A 271 -8.50 -22.58 -29.82
CA GLY A 271 -8.76 -22.76 -31.25
C GLY A 271 -7.47 -23.06 -32.03
N GLU A 272 -6.40 -22.30 -31.81
CA GLU A 272 -5.09 -22.50 -32.41
C GLU A 272 -4.51 -23.89 -32.09
N LEU A 273 -4.52 -24.27 -30.83
CA LEU A 273 -3.98 -25.58 -30.38
C LEU A 273 -4.78 -26.73 -30.92
N MET A 274 -6.09 -26.65 -31.00
CA MET A 274 -6.95 -27.70 -31.58
C MET A 274 -6.76 -27.83 -33.09
N THR A 275 -6.48 -26.73 -33.79
CA THR A 275 -6.15 -26.75 -35.21
C THR A 275 -4.80 -27.45 -35.49
N LYS A 276 -3.81 -27.30 -34.58
CA LYS A 276 -2.52 -27.96 -34.68
C LYS A 276 -2.60 -29.50 -34.46
N SER A 277 -3.44 -29.94 -33.52
CA SER A 277 -3.66 -31.34 -33.22
C SER A 277 -4.94 -31.59 -32.46
N SER A 278 -5.75 -32.53 -32.87
CA SER A 278 -6.97 -32.94 -32.17
C SER A 278 -6.68 -33.51 -30.76
N SER A 279 -5.49 -34.04 -30.52
CA SER A 279 -5.06 -34.53 -29.19
C SER A 279 -4.89 -33.39 -28.16
N ASN A 280 -4.70 -32.16 -28.61
CA ASN A 280 -4.56 -31.03 -27.74
C ASN A 280 -5.87 -30.68 -26.96
N GLY A 281 -7.03 -31.04 -27.49
CA GLY A 281 -8.30 -30.93 -26.78
C GLY A 281 -8.30 -31.66 -25.44
N ILE A 282 -7.74 -32.89 -25.40
CA ILE A 282 -7.62 -33.65 -24.13
C ILE A 282 -6.64 -32.99 -23.19
N LYS A 283 -5.52 -32.46 -23.70
CA LYS A 283 -4.54 -31.75 -22.86
C LYS A 283 -5.12 -30.46 -22.27
N ILE A 284 -5.85 -29.67 -23.07
CA ILE A 284 -6.52 -28.46 -22.64
C ILE A 284 -7.54 -28.78 -21.51
N THR A 285 -8.37 -29.82 -21.73
CA THR A 285 -9.31 -30.29 -20.70
C THR A 285 -8.60 -30.65 -19.40
N SER A 286 -7.51 -31.42 -19.49
CA SER A 286 -6.71 -31.80 -18.32
C SER A 286 -6.11 -30.60 -17.58
N ILE A 287 -5.66 -29.56 -18.29
CA ILE A 287 -5.17 -28.33 -17.70
C ILE A 287 -6.32 -27.59 -16.98
N VAL A 288 -7.46 -27.43 -17.65
CA VAL A 288 -8.63 -26.75 -17.07
C VAL A 288 -9.10 -27.46 -15.80
N GLU A 289 -9.25 -28.79 -15.84
CA GLU A 289 -9.67 -29.58 -14.68
C GLU A 289 -8.69 -29.51 -13.49
N ARG A 290 -7.41 -29.34 -13.76
CA ARG A 290 -6.37 -29.19 -12.72
C ARG A 290 -6.60 -27.94 -11.86
N TYR A 291 -7.02 -26.82 -12.47
CA TYR A 291 -7.17 -25.53 -11.81
C TYR A 291 -8.62 -25.23 -11.37
N LEU A 292 -9.61 -25.62 -12.15
CA LEU A 292 -11.02 -25.34 -11.85
C LEU A 292 -11.76 -26.51 -11.20
N GLY A 293 -11.16 -27.71 -11.21
CA GLY A 293 -11.74 -28.93 -10.65
C GLY A 293 -12.23 -29.91 -11.74
N LYS A 294 -12.28 -31.17 -11.37
CA LYS A 294 -12.64 -32.28 -12.27
C LYS A 294 -14.03 -32.08 -12.89
N GLY A 295 -14.14 -32.23 -14.21
CA GLY A 295 -15.36 -32.06 -15.00
C GLY A 295 -15.72 -30.62 -15.30
N LYS A 296 -14.96 -29.65 -14.82
CA LYS A 296 -15.20 -28.22 -15.06
C LYS A 296 -14.69 -27.78 -16.44
N LYS A 297 -15.40 -26.80 -17.03
CA LYS A 297 -15.01 -26.15 -18.29
C LYS A 297 -14.50 -24.75 -18.03
N ALA A 298 -13.66 -24.22 -18.88
CA ALA A 298 -13.15 -22.85 -18.76
C ALA A 298 -14.29 -21.79 -18.78
N SER A 299 -15.39 -22.07 -19.49
CA SER A 299 -16.58 -21.20 -19.50
C SER A 299 -17.34 -21.14 -18.16
N GLU A 300 -17.02 -22.00 -17.21
CA GLU A 300 -17.59 -22.01 -15.86
C GLU A 300 -16.69 -21.25 -14.85
N ALA A 301 -15.53 -20.74 -15.29
CA ALA A 301 -14.70 -19.88 -14.46
C ALA A 301 -15.45 -18.58 -14.10
N THR A 302 -15.27 -18.12 -12.87
CA THR A 302 -15.86 -16.88 -12.40
C THR A 302 -14.81 -15.76 -12.36
N PRO A 303 -15.19 -14.46 -12.33
CA PRO A 303 -14.23 -13.36 -12.18
C PRO A 303 -13.31 -13.49 -10.96
N ASP A 304 -13.76 -14.15 -9.87
CA ASP A 304 -12.94 -14.41 -8.69
C ASP A 304 -11.83 -15.45 -8.94
N GLN A 305 -11.94 -16.22 -10.03
CA GLN A 305 -10.98 -17.25 -10.44
C GLN A 305 -10.00 -16.78 -11.53
N VAL A 306 -9.87 -15.47 -11.69
CA VAL A 306 -9.02 -14.84 -12.73
C VAL A 306 -7.55 -15.31 -12.69
N GLU A 307 -6.99 -15.54 -11.50
CA GLU A 307 -5.63 -16.09 -11.36
C GLU A 307 -5.52 -17.52 -11.88
N MET A 308 -6.53 -18.36 -11.61
CA MET A 308 -6.58 -19.74 -12.13
C MET A 308 -6.69 -19.75 -13.64
N LEU A 309 -7.51 -18.85 -14.21
CA LEU A 309 -7.64 -18.69 -15.66
C LEU A 309 -6.31 -18.27 -16.29
N ASN A 310 -5.58 -17.35 -15.67
CA ASN A 310 -4.25 -16.94 -16.12
C ASN A 310 -3.25 -18.11 -16.10
N LEU A 311 -3.26 -18.93 -15.06
CA LEU A 311 -2.39 -20.13 -14.99
C LEU A 311 -2.72 -21.14 -16.08
N ILE A 312 -4.00 -21.37 -16.37
CA ILE A 312 -4.45 -22.22 -17.49
C ILE A 312 -3.86 -21.72 -18.81
N ILE A 313 -3.97 -20.42 -19.08
CA ILE A 313 -3.46 -19.80 -20.32
C ILE A 313 -1.94 -19.93 -20.40
N LEU A 314 -1.21 -19.72 -19.30
CA LEU A 314 0.25 -19.88 -19.27
C LEU A 314 0.67 -21.32 -19.65
N GLU A 315 0.03 -22.35 -19.07
CA GLU A 315 0.32 -23.74 -19.44
C GLU A 315 -0.08 -24.04 -20.90
N MET A 316 -1.18 -23.47 -21.40
CA MET A 316 -1.57 -23.64 -22.80
C MET A 316 -0.58 -22.97 -23.77
N ARG A 317 -0.01 -21.82 -23.40
CA ARG A 317 1.07 -21.17 -24.19
C ARG A 317 2.31 -22.07 -24.27
N ASP A 318 2.63 -22.82 -23.22
CA ASP A 318 3.75 -23.77 -23.25
C ASP A 318 3.48 -24.99 -24.14
N LEU A 319 2.22 -25.40 -24.29
CA LEU A 319 1.83 -26.41 -25.27
C LEU A 319 1.95 -25.93 -26.73
N ASN A 320 1.99 -24.61 -26.92
CA ASN A 320 2.04 -23.98 -28.24
C ASN A 320 3.47 -23.79 -28.77
N LYS A 321 4.47 -23.92 -27.90
CA LYS A 321 5.91 -23.87 -28.23
C LYS A 321 6.37 -25.18 -28.84
#